data_57f90f12486aeb674fa19d15a9ccd424
#
_entry.id   57f90f12486aeb674fa19d15a9ccd424
#
_cell.length_a   1.000
_cell.length_b   1.000
_cell.length_c   1.000
_cell.angle_alpha   90.00
_cell.angle_beta   90.00
_cell.angle_gamma   90.00
#
_symmetry.space_group_name_H-M   'P 1'
#
loop_
_entity.id
_entity.type
_entity.pdbx_description
1 polymer ?
#
loop_
_entity_poly.entity_id
_entity_poly.type
_entity_poly.pdbx_seq_one_letter_code
_entity_poly.pdbx_strand_id
1 'polypeptide(L)'
;MTINGLHHAAISTPDIERLMEWYTKNFGFEEVSRTEWPKGSKEIDDVVGLNDSSAKQGFLKCGNIMIEFFEYSSPQSQPMDKNRPVNNHGHTHVCVDVTNIEDEYKRLLQNG
;
A
#
# COMPACT_ATOMS: atom_id res chain seq x y z
N MET A 1 -18.58 -8.50 -20.58
CA MET A 1 -17.91 -8.11 -19.33
C MET A 1 -16.83 -7.10 -19.68
N THR A 2 -16.74 -5.98 -18.92
CA THR A 2 -15.87 -4.85 -19.26
C THR A 2 -14.73 -4.63 -18.23
N ILE A 3 -14.49 -5.61 -17.34
CA ILE A 3 -13.36 -5.58 -16.42
C ILE A 3 -12.09 -5.95 -17.19
N ASN A 4 -11.09 -5.06 -17.17
CA ASN A 4 -9.85 -5.21 -17.92
C ASN A 4 -8.72 -5.87 -17.10
N GLY A 5 -8.85 -5.90 -15.76
CA GLY A 5 -7.84 -6.48 -14.87
C GLY A 5 -7.83 -5.84 -13.49
N LEU A 6 -6.84 -6.21 -12.67
CA LEU A 6 -6.57 -5.56 -11.40
C LEU A 6 -5.78 -4.27 -11.64
N HIS A 7 -6.24 -3.17 -11.06
CA HIS A 7 -5.59 -1.88 -11.17
C HIS A 7 -4.55 -1.67 -10.06
N HIS A 8 -4.94 -1.92 -8.81
CA HIS A 8 -4.06 -1.79 -7.65
C HIS A 8 -4.52 -2.67 -6.48
N ALA A 9 -3.59 -2.90 -5.55
CA ALA A 9 -3.85 -3.31 -4.18
C ALA A 9 -3.56 -2.14 -3.25
N ALA A 10 -4.16 -2.11 -2.05
CA ALA A 10 -3.98 -1.00 -1.12
C ALA A 10 -3.43 -1.47 0.23
N ILE A 11 -2.61 -0.62 0.85
CA ILE A 11 -2.01 -0.82 2.17
C ILE A 11 -2.24 0.44 3.00
N SER A 12 -2.82 0.28 4.19
CA SER A 12 -2.88 1.34 5.21
C SER A 12 -1.69 1.20 6.15
N THR A 13 -1.00 2.31 6.43
CA THR A 13 0.26 2.34 7.20
C THR A 13 0.26 3.51 8.19
N PRO A 14 0.95 3.39 9.32
CA PRO A 14 1.16 4.52 10.22
C PRO A 14 2.22 5.53 9.72
N ASP A 15 2.96 5.20 8.64
CA ASP A 15 4.04 6.04 8.10
C ASP A 15 4.17 5.79 6.60
N ILE A 16 3.49 6.61 5.81
CA ILE A 16 3.44 6.49 4.35
C ILE A 16 4.80 6.80 3.70
N GLU A 17 5.53 7.78 4.23
CA GLU A 17 6.83 8.18 3.67
C GLU A 17 7.82 7.04 3.76
N ARG A 18 7.98 6.47 4.95
CA ARG A 18 8.87 5.34 5.20
C ARG A 18 8.51 4.13 4.34
N LEU A 19 7.22 3.81 4.23
CA LEU A 19 6.79 2.61 3.50
C LEU A 19 6.98 2.78 2.00
N MET A 20 6.59 3.91 1.43
CA MET A 20 6.80 4.20 0.00
C MET A 20 8.29 4.25 -0.36
N GLU A 21 9.11 4.89 0.49
CA GLU A 21 10.57 4.89 0.30
C GLU A 21 11.15 3.48 0.31
N TRP A 22 10.69 2.62 1.22
CA TRP A 22 11.14 1.23 1.31
C TRP A 22 10.86 0.45 0.01
N TYR A 23 9.64 0.55 -0.54
CA TYR A 23 9.26 -0.10 -1.79
C TYR A 23 10.05 0.45 -2.99
N THR A 24 10.23 1.76 -3.05
CA THR A 24 11.00 2.41 -4.12
C THR A 24 12.46 1.96 -4.08
N LYS A 25 13.09 2.01 -2.91
CA LYS A 25 14.50 1.67 -2.72
C LYS A 25 14.77 0.18 -2.94
N ASN A 26 13.91 -0.69 -2.40
CA ASN A 26 14.17 -2.13 -2.38
C ASN A 26 13.63 -2.88 -3.60
N PHE A 27 12.54 -2.42 -4.19
CA PHE A 27 11.91 -3.07 -5.34
C PHE A 27 11.93 -2.23 -6.63
N GLY A 28 12.45 -1.01 -6.57
CA GLY A 28 12.50 -0.13 -7.74
C GLY A 28 11.13 0.35 -8.21
N PHE A 29 10.14 0.39 -7.30
CA PHE A 29 8.83 0.90 -7.65
C PHE A 29 8.89 2.39 -7.93
N GLU A 30 8.11 2.85 -8.90
CA GLU A 30 8.09 4.23 -9.35
C GLU A 30 6.89 4.98 -8.76
N GLU A 31 7.13 6.16 -8.21
CA GLU A 31 6.05 7.01 -7.71
C GLU A 31 5.22 7.56 -8.88
N VAL A 32 3.90 7.35 -8.81
CA VAL A 32 2.93 7.81 -9.81
C VAL A 32 2.26 9.09 -9.35
N SER A 33 1.83 9.12 -8.08
CA SER A 33 1.13 10.28 -7.52
C SER A 33 1.19 10.29 -6.01
N ARG A 34 1.00 11.48 -5.45
CA ARG A 34 0.73 11.74 -4.04
C ARG A 34 -0.38 12.75 -3.90
N THR A 35 -1.22 12.55 -2.91
CA THR A 35 -2.29 13.48 -2.55
C THR A 35 -2.59 13.38 -1.06
N GLU A 36 -3.33 14.35 -0.57
CA GLU A 36 -3.86 14.33 0.79
C GLU A 36 -5.21 15.02 0.81
N TRP A 37 -6.05 14.67 1.76
CA TRP A 37 -7.33 15.34 1.97
C TRP A 37 -7.61 15.58 3.45
N PRO A 38 -8.18 16.75 3.79
CA PRO A 38 -8.65 17.06 5.12
C PRO A 38 -10.05 16.47 5.36
N LYS A 39 -10.48 16.50 6.62
CA LYS A 39 -11.89 16.18 6.97
C LYS A 39 -12.88 17.06 6.23
N GLY A 40 -14.08 16.53 6.03
CA GLY A 40 -15.21 17.24 5.44
C GLY A 40 -15.43 17.01 3.95
N SER A 41 -14.70 16.09 3.33
CA SER A 41 -14.94 15.66 1.95
C SER A 41 -15.90 14.49 1.92
N LYS A 42 -17.19 14.78 1.75
CA LYS A 42 -18.22 13.73 1.68
C LYS A 42 -18.00 12.78 0.50
N GLU A 43 -17.53 13.27 -0.63
CA GLU A 43 -17.27 12.43 -1.81
C GLU A 43 -16.20 11.38 -1.53
N ILE A 44 -15.13 11.77 -0.85
CA ILE A 44 -14.06 10.82 -0.47
C ILE A 44 -14.56 9.87 0.60
N ASP A 45 -15.28 10.36 1.60
CA ASP A 45 -15.88 9.53 2.66
C ASP A 45 -16.78 8.43 2.09
N ASP A 46 -17.60 8.78 1.09
CA ASP A 46 -18.46 7.81 0.41
C ASP A 46 -17.64 6.75 -0.36
N VAL A 47 -16.50 7.13 -0.96
CA VAL A 47 -15.62 6.19 -1.68
C VAL A 47 -14.90 5.25 -0.74
N VAL A 48 -14.32 5.77 0.36
CA VAL A 48 -13.55 4.95 1.32
C VAL A 48 -14.42 4.25 2.36
N GLY A 49 -15.71 4.59 2.45
CA GLY A 49 -16.64 4.01 3.40
C GLY A 49 -16.40 4.45 4.86
N LEU A 50 -15.91 5.65 5.07
CA LEU A 50 -15.60 6.23 6.37
C LEU A 50 -16.37 7.51 6.60
N ASN A 51 -16.40 7.99 7.84
CA ASN A 51 -16.96 9.29 8.20
C ASN A 51 -15.84 10.21 8.66
N ASP A 52 -15.87 11.45 8.21
CA ASP A 52 -14.88 12.48 8.60
C ASP A 52 -13.44 12.02 8.35
N SER A 53 -13.22 11.38 7.21
CA SER A 53 -11.89 10.87 6.86
C SER A 53 -10.91 12.00 6.53
N SER A 54 -9.66 11.77 6.89
CA SER A 54 -8.52 12.55 6.42
C SER A 54 -7.30 11.64 6.32
N ALA A 55 -6.55 11.75 5.24
CA ALA A 55 -5.38 10.91 5.01
C ALA A 55 -4.41 11.53 4.00
N LYS A 56 -3.17 11.02 4.04
CA LYS A 56 -2.24 11.07 2.91
C LYS A 56 -2.40 9.80 2.08
N GLN A 57 -2.24 9.93 0.79
CA GLN A 57 -2.34 8.85 -0.18
C GLN A 57 -1.17 8.91 -1.16
N GLY A 58 -0.71 7.76 -1.61
CA GLY A 58 0.29 7.66 -2.66
C GLY A 58 0.13 6.40 -3.48
N PHE A 59 0.54 6.47 -4.76
CA PHE A 59 0.62 5.32 -5.65
C PHE A 59 2.06 5.06 -6.06
N LEU A 60 2.47 3.80 -5.96
CA LEU A 60 3.69 3.28 -6.59
C LEU A 60 3.32 2.27 -7.67
N LYS A 61 4.02 2.33 -8.80
CA LYS A 61 3.85 1.39 -9.92
C LYS A 61 4.97 0.36 -9.94
N CYS A 62 4.58 -0.88 -10.12
CA CYS A 62 5.49 -2.00 -10.34
C CYS A 62 5.04 -2.78 -11.58
N GLY A 63 5.71 -2.57 -12.71
CA GLY A 63 5.39 -3.29 -13.95
C GLY A 63 3.92 -3.15 -14.37
N ASN A 64 3.13 -4.20 -14.12
CA ASN A 64 1.75 -4.34 -14.56
C ASN A 64 0.68 -3.94 -13.52
N ILE A 65 1.07 -3.59 -12.29
CA ILE A 65 0.13 -3.27 -11.21
C ILE A 65 0.66 -2.10 -10.38
N MET A 66 -0.25 -1.42 -9.66
CA MET A 66 0.11 -0.41 -8.66
C MET A 66 -0.19 -0.89 -7.25
N ILE A 67 0.53 -0.32 -6.29
CA ILE A 67 0.17 -0.37 -4.87
C ILE A 67 -0.21 1.04 -4.44
N GLU A 68 -1.35 1.15 -3.81
CA GLU A 68 -1.85 2.37 -3.18
C GLU A 68 -1.54 2.34 -1.70
N PHE A 69 -1.09 3.46 -1.17
CA PHE A 69 -0.73 3.60 0.25
C PHE A 69 -1.57 4.69 0.89
N PHE A 70 -2.03 4.42 2.12
CA PHE A 70 -2.77 5.38 2.92
C PHE A 70 -2.14 5.53 4.31
N GLU A 71 -2.08 6.77 4.78
CA GLU A 71 -1.83 7.12 6.17
C GLU A 71 -3.00 7.95 6.67
N TYR A 72 -3.94 7.29 7.37
CA TYR A 72 -5.13 7.97 7.91
C TYR A 72 -4.79 8.73 9.18
N SER A 73 -5.18 10.00 9.22
CA SER A 73 -5.20 10.83 10.43
C SER A 73 -6.59 10.88 11.08
N SER A 74 -7.63 10.52 10.32
CA SER A 74 -9.01 10.36 10.82
C SER A 74 -9.79 9.39 9.94
N PRO A 75 -10.63 8.52 10.52
CA PRO A 75 -10.67 8.15 11.94
C PRO A 75 -9.37 7.49 12.39
N GLN A 76 -9.17 7.37 13.70
CA GLN A 76 -7.96 6.75 14.23
C GLN A 76 -7.85 5.28 13.79
N SER A 77 -6.73 4.95 13.17
CA SER A 77 -6.45 3.59 12.71
C SER A 77 -6.15 2.64 13.87
N GLN A 78 -6.55 1.39 13.72
CA GLN A 78 -6.14 0.32 14.62
C GLN A 78 -4.90 -0.38 14.03
N PRO A 79 -3.90 -0.71 14.85
CA PRO A 79 -2.73 -1.44 14.38
C PRO A 79 -3.12 -2.85 13.91
N MET A 80 -2.46 -3.33 12.87
CA MET A 80 -2.59 -4.71 12.44
C MET A 80 -1.99 -5.66 13.48
N ASP A 81 -2.67 -6.75 13.78
CA ASP A 81 -2.10 -7.82 14.59
C ASP A 81 -0.92 -8.48 13.85
N LYS A 82 0.28 -8.24 14.34
CA LYS A 82 1.53 -8.78 13.77
C LYS A 82 1.61 -10.31 13.85
N ASN A 83 0.86 -10.90 14.76
CA ASN A 83 0.84 -12.35 15.00
C ASN A 83 -0.35 -13.05 14.30
N ARG A 84 -1.11 -12.30 13.50
CA ARG A 84 -2.24 -12.88 12.77
C ARG A 84 -1.76 -14.01 11.86
N PRO A 85 -2.24 -15.25 12.06
CA PRO A 85 -1.90 -16.37 11.18
C PRO A 85 -2.37 -16.11 9.74
N VAL A 86 -1.55 -16.50 8.76
CA VAL A 86 -1.85 -16.27 7.33
C VAL A 86 -3.07 -17.04 6.81
N ASN A 87 -3.51 -18.08 7.53
CA ASN A 87 -4.73 -18.83 7.23
C ASN A 87 -6.03 -18.16 7.71
N ASN A 88 -5.94 -17.08 8.48
CA ASN A 88 -7.12 -16.29 8.84
C ASN A 88 -7.64 -15.54 7.62
N HIS A 89 -8.99 -15.44 7.54
CA HIS A 89 -9.63 -14.82 6.39
C HIS A 89 -9.22 -13.36 6.20
N GLY A 90 -9.05 -12.93 4.96
CA GLY A 90 -8.67 -11.59 4.54
C GLY A 90 -7.45 -11.59 3.62
N HIS A 91 -7.01 -10.40 3.22
CA HIS A 91 -5.81 -10.25 2.40
C HIS A 91 -4.56 -10.68 3.21
N THR A 92 -3.68 -11.47 2.61
CA THR A 92 -2.52 -12.04 3.30
C THR A 92 -1.18 -11.52 2.80
N HIS A 93 -0.99 -11.38 1.49
CA HIS A 93 0.30 -10.96 0.92
C HIS A 93 0.17 -10.42 -0.50
N VAL A 94 1.21 -9.76 -0.94
CA VAL A 94 1.54 -9.54 -2.35
C VAL A 94 2.80 -10.33 -2.69
N CYS A 95 2.93 -10.77 -3.93
CA CYS A 95 4.10 -11.49 -4.41
C CYS A 95 4.77 -10.67 -5.51
N VAL A 96 6.09 -10.55 -5.44
CA VAL A 96 6.90 -9.89 -6.48
C VAL A 96 7.60 -10.98 -7.30
N ASP A 97 7.44 -10.90 -8.61
CA ASP A 97 8.13 -11.78 -9.57
C ASP A 97 9.55 -11.25 -9.81
N VAL A 98 10.55 -12.14 -9.71
CA VAL A 98 11.96 -11.78 -9.84
C VAL A 98 12.69 -12.78 -10.74
N THR A 99 13.70 -12.32 -11.46
CA THR A 99 14.48 -13.17 -12.37
C THR A 99 15.53 -14.01 -11.65
N ASN A 100 16.18 -13.47 -10.62
CA ASN A 100 17.24 -14.16 -9.85
C ASN A 100 16.96 -14.05 -8.35
N ILE A 101 16.18 -15.01 -7.84
CA ILE A 101 15.68 -15.01 -6.45
C ILE A 101 16.81 -15.04 -5.42
N GLU A 102 17.92 -15.73 -5.70
CA GLU A 102 19.03 -15.87 -4.74
C GLU A 102 19.80 -14.57 -4.54
N ASP A 103 20.04 -13.84 -5.61
CA ASP A 103 20.72 -12.54 -5.53
C ASP A 103 19.79 -11.48 -4.92
N GLU A 104 18.51 -11.47 -5.28
CA GLU A 104 17.52 -10.59 -4.68
C GLU A 104 17.34 -10.86 -3.19
N TYR A 105 17.31 -12.11 -2.77
CA TYR A 105 17.25 -12.48 -1.35
C TYR A 105 18.45 -11.93 -0.56
N LYS A 106 19.68 -12.13 -1.08
CA LYS A 106 20.91 -11.62 -0.45
C LYS A 106 20.91 -10.09 -0.37
N ARG A 107 20.50 -9.43 -1.46
CA ARG A 107 20.42 -7.97 -1.53
C ARG A 107 19.43 -7.41 -0.50
N LEU A 108 18.24 -8.00 -0.38
CA LEU A 108 17.23 -7.58 0.57
C LEU A 108 17.65 -7.80 2.02
N LEU A 109 18.34 -8.90 2.33
CA LEU A 109 18.90 -9.11 3.67
C LEU A 109 19.93 -8.03 4.07
N GLN A 110 20.69 -7.51 3.12
CA GLN A 110 21.67 -6.43 3.38
C GLN A 110 21.01 -5.07 3.59
N ASN A 111 19.83 -4.87 3.03
CA ASN A 111 19.11 -3.60 3.11
C ASN A 111 18.17 -3.48 4.33
N GLY A 112 17.93 -4.54 5.07
CA GLY A 112 17.11 -4.59 6.27
C GLY A 112 15.63 -4.84 6.00
#